data_e8d6276e3d3a749bd89ced1c35817096
#
_entry.id   e8d6276e3d3a749bd89ced1c35817096
#
_cell.length_a   1.000
_cell.length_b   1.000
_cell.length_c   1.000
_cell.angle_alpha   90.00
_cell.angle_beta   90.00
_cell.angle_gamma   90.00
#
_symmetry.space_group_name_H-M   'P 1'
#
loop_
_entity.id
_entity.type
_entity.pdbx_description
1 polymer ?
#
loop_
_entity_poly.entity_id
_entity_poly.type
_entity_poly.pdbx_seq_one_letter_code
_entity_poly.pdbx_strand_id
1 'polypeptide(L)'
;MSKLRLVFVKEHQASYISHLDVMRTFQRVFPRAGLSIKHSNGFHPHPILSIVLPLPVGQSSDCEILDFESVEDSTGEGVAEALNTGMPAGLRVLDCYSVTRPVREMVNLRAQLEMEYDNGVPEGACERIREFFTQEEIFVEKRTKHKGMTELNIAPLIRSLTLTEGEGVILADAVVAAQDPGLNPALIGAAVARHLPEIAPDFVRVRQKEVYDAEMNVFR
;
A
#
# COMPACT_ATOMS: atom_id res chain seq x y z
N MET A 1 -26.04 9.81 -9.72
CA MET A 1 -24.71 10.05 -9.11
C MET A 1 -24.35 8.84 -8.25
N SER A 2 -23.24 8.20 -8.57
CA SER A 2 -22.83 6.96 -7.89
C SER A 2 -21.46 7.13 -7.24
N LYS A 3 -21.31 6.62 -6.01
CA LYS A 3 -19.99 6.47 -5.38
C LYS A 3 -19.41 5.13 -5.80
N LEU A 4 -18.27 5.18 -6.45
CA LEU A 4 -17.59 4.04 -7.02
C LEU A 4 -16.20 3.89 -6.40
N ARG A 5 -15.74 2.65 -6.37
CA ARG A 5 -14.42 2.25 -5.88
C ARG A 5 -13.70 1.47 -6.97
N LEU A 6 -12.45 1.85 -7.21
CA LEU A 6 -11.52 1.11 -8.06
C LEU A 6 -10.55 0.31 -7.20
N VAL A 7 -10.18 -0.87 -7.68
CA VAL A 7 -8.98 -1.59 -7.27
C VAL A 7 -7.99 -1.53 -8.41
N PHE A 8 -6.75 -1.17 -8.13
CA PHE A 8 -5.72 -1.06 -9.16
C PHE A 8 -4.34 -1.53 -8.69
N VAL A 9 -3.52 -1.94 -9.64
CA VAL A 9 -2.11 -2.33 -9.45
C VAL A 9 -1.21 -1.13 -9.67
N LYS A 10 -0.16 -1.01 -8.84
CA LYS A 10 0.96 -0.08 -9.02
C LYS A 10 2.26 -0.86 -8.94
N GLU A 11 2.96 -1.01 -10.05
CA GLU A 11 4.15 -1.86 -10.14
C GLU A 11 5.20 -1.33 -11.11
N HIS A 12 6.36 -1.99 -11.17
CA HIS A 12 7.48 -1.64 -12.05
C HIS A 12 7.87 -0.16 -11.93
N GLN A 13 7.99 0.55 -13.05
CA GLN A 13 8.35 1.98 -13.06
C GLN A 13 7.33 2.86 -12.34
N ALA A 14 6.05 2.48 -12.33
CA ALA A 14 5.03 3.23 -11.59
C ALA A 14 5.24 3.19 -10.07
N SER A 15 6.00 2.22 -9.53
CA SER A 15 6.35 2.21 -8.10
C SER A 15 7.09 3.46 -7.65
N TYR A 16 7.81 4.11 -8.56
CA TYR A 16 8.62 5.29 -8.28
C TYR A 16 7.92 6.63 -8.51
N ILE A 17 6.66 6.64 -8.96
CA ILE A 17 5.88 7.87 -9.05
C ILE A 17 5.23 8.22 -7.71
N SER A 18 5.06 9.52 -7.45
CA SER A 18 4.46 10.00 -6.20
C SER A 18 2.95 9.76 -6.17
N HIS A 19 2.36 9.79 -4.96
CA HIS A 19 0.90 9.78 -4.79
C HIS A 19 0.22 10.87 -5.62
N LEU A 20 0.77 12.08 -5.66
CA LEU A 20 0.20 13.19 -6.44
C LEU A 20 0.23 12.91 -7.94
N ASP A 21 1.26 12.21 -8.44
CA ASP A 21 1.34 11.88 -9.87
C ASP A 21 0.38 10.73 -10.23
N VAL A 22 0.16 9.76 -9.32
CA VAL A 22 -0.92 8.77 -9.48
C VAL A 22 -2.27 9.48 -9.57
N MET A 23 -2.56 10.41 -8.65
CA MET A 23 -3.79 11.20 -8.66
C MET A 23 -3.96 11.98 -9.96
N ARG A 24 -2.90 12.66 -10.44
CA ARG A 24 -2.90 13.40 -11.72
C ARG A 24 -3.11 12.48 -12.92
N THR A 25 -2.58 11.26 -12.86
CA THR A 25 -2.78 10.24 -13.90
C THR A 25 -4.27 9.91 -14.01
N PHE A 26 -4.92 9.56 -12.91
CA PHE A 26 -6.36 9.28 -12.89
C PHE A 26 -7.18 10.50 -13.37
N GLN A 27 -6.88 11.71 -12.90
CA GLN A 27 -7.55 12.93 -13.33
C GLN A 27 -7.49 13.16 -14.86
N ARG A 28 -6.44 12.67 -15.53
CA ARG A 28 -6.29 12.76 -16.98
C ARG A 28 -6.92 11.58 -17.73
N VAL A 29 -6.89 10.40 -17.13
CA VAL A 29 -7.41 9.17 -17.75
C VAL A 29 -8.93 9.14 -17.75
N PHE A 30 -9.61 9.55 -16.67
CA PHE A 30 -11.05 9.59 -16.59
C PHE A 30 -11.71 10.31 -17.78
N PRO A 31 -11.39 11.58 -18.08
CA PRO A 31 -12.00 12.27 -19.22
C PRO A 31 -11.60 11.67 -20.57
N ARG A 32 -10.39 11.12 -20.72
CA ARG A 32 -9.98 10.41 -21.95
C ARG A 32 -10.76 9.14 -22.20
N ALA A 33 -11.18 8.46 -21.14
CA ALA A 33 -12.05 7.30 -21.19
C ALA A 33 -13.54 7.64 -21.38
N GLY A 34 -13.86 8.95 -21.50
CA GLY A 34 -15.25 9.41 -21.61
C GLY A 34 -16.03 9.36 -20.30
N LEU A 35 -15.35 9.17 -19.16
CA LEU A 35 -15.97 9.05 -17.84
C LEU A 35 -16.00 10.41 -17.12
N SER A 36 -17.19 10.88 -16.81
CA SER A 36 -17.41 12.14 -16.10
C SER A 36 -17.39 11.91 -14.59
N ILE A 37 -16.41 12.52 -13.90
CA ILE A 37 -16.33 12.50 -12.44
C ILE A 37 -16.76 13.84 -11.85
N LYS A 38 -17.38 13.81 -10.68
CA LYS A 38 -17.85 14.97 -9.98
C LYS A 38 -16.67 15.85 -9.52
N HIS A 39 -16.86 17.14 -9.59
CA HIS A 39 -15.91 18.14 -9.11
C HIS A 39 -16.42 18.79 -7.82
N SER A 40 -15.50 19.26 -7.01
CA SER A 40 -15.80 20.04 -5.81
C SER A 40 -16.47 21.36 -6.18
N ASN A 41 -17.29 21.90 -5.27
CA ASN A 41 -17.85 23.22 -5.38
C ASN A 41 -16.79 24.29 -5.05
N GLY A 42 -16.87 25.46 -5.67
CA GLY A 42 -16.04 26.62 -5.37
C GLY A 42 -15.34 27.22 -6.59
N PHE A 43 -14.43 28.16 -6.34
CA PHE A 43 -13.73 28.92 -7.41
C PHE A 43 -12.65 28.09 -8.14
N HIS A 44 -12.18 27.03 -7.54
CA HIS A 44 -11.19 26.13 -8.13
C HIS A 44 -11.69 24.67 -8.03
N PRO A 45 -12.65 24.27 -8.90
CA PRO A 45 -13.20 22.94 -8.87
C PRO A 45 -12.12 21.89 -9.19
N HIS A 46 -12.05 20.85 -8.37
CA HIS A 46 -11.16 19.72 -8.59
C HIS A 46 -11.95 18.40 -8.54
N PRO A 47 -11.52 17.38 -9.28
CA PRO A 47 -12.20 16.09 -9.29
C PRO A 47 -12.26 15.49 -7.90
N ILE A 48 -13.43 14.97 -7.51
CA ILE A 48 -13.64 14.27 -6.23
C ILE A 48 -13.19 12.84 -6.41
N LEU A 49 -11.93 12.59 -6.05
CA LEU A 49 -11.33 11.27 -6.02
C LEU A 49 -10.30 11.18 -4.89
N SER A 50 -10.16 10.00 -4.27
CA SER A 50 -9.31 9.78 -3.11
C SER A 50 -8.68 8.39 -3.15
N ILE A 51 -7.36 8.29 -3.01
CA ILE A 51 -6.66 7.02 -2.76
C ILE A 51 -6.70 6.73 -1.28
N VAL A 52 -7.14 5.52 -0.90
CA VAL A 52 -7.48 5.13 0.46
C VAL A 52 -6.25 4.95 1.34
N LEU A 53 -5.24 4.23 0.86
CA LEU A 53 -3.93 4.03 1.53
C LEU A 53 -2.82 4.46 0.59
N PRO A 54 -2.43 5.75 0.59
CA PRO A 54 -1.40 6.23 -0.34
C PRO A 54 -0.08 5.49 -0.16
N LEU A 55 0.38 4.84 -1.23
CA LEU A 55 1.61 4.06 -1.24
C LEU A 55 2.84 4.98 -1.27
N PRO A 56 3.84 4.76 -0.41
CA PRO A 56 5.12 5.45 -0.50
C PRO A 56 5.82 5.22 -1.84
N VAL A 57 6.67 6.15 -2.25
CA VAL A 57 7.53 6.01 -3.44
C VAL A 57 8.49 4.84 -3.24
N GLY A 58 8.68 4.03 -4.28
CA GLY A 58 9.52 2.83 -4.25
C GLY A 58 8.78 1.55 -3.84
N GLN A 59 7.50 1.66 -3.43
CA GLN A 59 6.68 0.49 -3.10
C GLN A 59 5.72 0.15 -4.23
N SER A 60 5.42 -1.13 -4.37
CA SER A 60 4.43 -1.68 -5.29
C SER A 60 3.19 -2.21 -4.56
N SER A 61 2.08 -2.35 -5.27
CA SER A 61 0.83 -2.85 -4.71
C SER A 61 -0.01 -3.57 -5.76
N ASP A 62 -0.65 -4.66 -5.34
CA ASP A 62 -1.64 -5.40 -6.11
C ASP A 62 -3.08 -4.94 -5.78
N CYS A 63 -3.26 -4.07 -4.78
CA CYS A 63 -4.56 -3.82 -4.16
C CYS A 63 -4.80 -2.34 -3.79
N GLU A 64 -4.23 -1.40 -4.55
CA GLU A 64 -4.54 0.02 -4.33
C GLU A 64 -6.02 0.30 -4.53
N ILE A 65 -6.59 1.13 -3.65
CA ILE A 65 -8.01 1.50 -3.68
C ILE A 65 -8.14 2.99 -3.94
N LEU A 66 -9.00 3.34 -4.92
CA LEU A 66 -9.38 4.71 -5.21
C LEU A 66 -10.90 4.85 -5.21
N ASP A 67 -11.41 5.74 -4.37
CA ASP A 67 -12.83 6.12 -4.34
C ASP A 67 -13.06 7.39 -5.18
N PHE A 68 -14.17 7.42 -5.94
CA PHE A 68 -14.58 8.57 -6.71
C PHE A 68 -16.11 8.70 -6.82
N GLU A 69 -16.59 9.88 -7.19
CA GLU A 69 -18.00 10.12 -7.47
C GLU A 69 -18.21 10.30 -8.97
N SER A 70 -19.01 9.41 -9.59
CA SER A 70 -19.46 9.54 -10.99
C SER A 70 -20.62 10.54 -11.10
N VAL A 71 -20.62 11.35 -12.16
CA VAL A 71 -21.77 12.23 -12.51
C VAL A 71 -22.96 11.39 -12.98
N GLU A 72 -22.68 10.35 -13.74
CA GLU A 72 -23.69 9.44 -14.25
C GLU A 72 -23.97 8.32 -13.26
N ASP A 73 -25.16 7.75 -13.32
CA ASP A 73 -25.48 6.56 -12.54
C ASP A 73 -24.79 5.35 -13.18
N SER A 74 -23.99 4.65 -12.38
CA SER A 74 -23.18 3.52 -12.83
C SER A 74 -23.02 2.52 -11.69
N THR A 75 -22.94 1.24 -12.03
CA THR A 75 -22.56 0.14 -11.13
C THR A 75 -21.05 -0.09 -11.10
N GLY A 76 -20.31 0.52 -12.02
CA GLY A 76 -18.87 0.30 -12.23
C GLY A 76 -18.55 -0.62 -13.41
N GLU A 77 -19.53 -1.26 -14.01
CA GLU A 77 -19.34 -2.16 -15.16
C GLU A 77 -18.69 -1.43 -16.35
N GLY A 78 -17.67 -2.03 -16.96
CA GLY A 78 -16.92 -1.47 -18.09
C GLY A 78 -15.96 -0.33 -17.75
N VAL A 79 -15.98 0.19 -16.53
CA VAL A 79 -15.13 1.33 -16.11
C VAL A 79 -13.65 0.92 -16.09
N ALA A 80 -13.33 -0.28 -15.61
CA ALA A 80 -11.95 -0.76 -15.55
C ALA A 80 -11.34 -0.88 -16.96
N GLU A 81 -12.06 -1.46 -17.90
CA GLU A 81 -11.67 -1.62 -19.30
C GLU A 81 -11.47 -0.25 -19.96
N ALA A 82 -12.43 0.65 -19.78
CA ALA A 82 -12.35 2.01 -20.36
C ALA A 82 -11.12 2.76 -19.84
N LEU A 83 -10.86 2.74 -18.53
CA LEU A 83 -9.68 3.41 -17.93
C LEU A 83 -8.37 2.79 -18.41
N ASN A 84 -8.30 1.46 -18.54
CA ASN A 84 -7.08 0.76 -18.94
C ASN A 84 -6.63 1.09 -20.36
N THR A 85 -7.50 1.59 -21.23
CA THR A 85 -7.11 2.09 -22.56
C THR A 85 -6.15 3.27 -22.51
N GLY A 86 -6.18 4.07 -21.43
CA GLY A 86 -5.37 5.26 -21.24
C GLY A 86 -4.37 5.19 -20.09
N MET A 87 -4.28 4.06 -19.38
CA MET A 87 -3.33 3.90 -18.26
C MET A 87 -1.89 3.76 -18.76
N PRO A 88 -0.93 4.42 -18.10
CA PRO A 88 0.48 4.21 -18.37
C PRO A 88 0.94 2.84 -17.85
N ALA A 89 2.05 2.35 -18.41
CA ALA A 89 2.69 1.10 -17.97
C ALA A 89 2.96 1.12 -16.45
N GLY A 90 2.65 0.00 -15.79
CA GLY A 90 2.79 -0.17 -14.36
C GLY A 90 1.60 0.32 -13.52
N LEU A 91 0.57 0.90 -14.14
CA LEU A 91 -0.73 1.16 -13.51
C LEU A 91 -1.81 0.40 -14.28
N ARG A 92 -2.64 -0.38 -13.59
CA ARG A 92 -3.72 -1.14 -14.21
C ARG A 92 -4.90 -1.28 -13.25
N VAL A 93 -6.07 -0.84 -13.69
CA VAL A 93 -7.32 -1.03 -12.95
C VAL A 93 -7.76 -2.49 -13.08
N LEU A 94 -8.06 -3.12 -11.95
CA LEU A 94 -8.50 -4.51 -11.88
C LEU A 94 -10.02 -4.63 -11.88
N ASP A 95 -10.67 -3.74 -11.11
CA ASP A 95 -12.10 -3.79 -10.88
C ASP A 95 -12.67 -2.41 -10.55
N CYS A 96 -13.97 -2.22 -10.77
CA CYS A 96 -14.72 -1.04 -10.36
C CYS A 96 -16.13 -1.47 -9.92
N TYR A 97 -16.52 -1.02 -8.73
CA TYR A 97 -17.81 -1.38 -8.13
C TYR A 97 -18.40 -0.26 -7.27
N SER A 98 -19.69 -0.38 -6.95
CA SER A 98 -20.37 0.57 -6.05
C SER A 98 -19.84 0.46 -4.63
N VAL A 99 -19.59 1.60 -3.99
CA VAL A 99 -19.13 1.63 -2.59
C VAL A 99 -20.26 1.19 -1.66
N THR A 100 -20.08 0.03 -1.03
CA THR A 100 -21.02 -0.51 -0.04
C THR A 100 -20.45 -0.47 1.38
N ARG A 101 -19.13 -0.43 1.51
CA ARG A 101 -18.42 -0.48 2.81
C ARG A 101 -17.58 0.77 3.02
N PRO A 102 -17.66 1.42 4.19
CA PRO A 102 -16.82 2.57 4.49
C PRO A 102 -15.36 2.16 4.72
N VAL A 103 -14.41 3.04 4.33
CA VAL A 103 -12.97 2.80 4.43
C VAL A 103 -12.49 2.42 5.84
N ARG A 104 -13.16 2.90 6.90
CA ARG A 104 -12.82 2.57 8.30
C ARG A 104 -12.92 1.07 8.63
N GLU A 105 -13.62 0.29 7.81
CA GLU A 105 -13.70 -1.18 7.98
C GLU A 105 -12.48 -1.91 7.43
N MET A 106 -11.60 -1.23 6.72
CA MET A 106 -10.31 -1.77 6.31
C MET A 106 -9.32 -1.68 7.48
N VAL A 107 -9.03 -2.82 8.09
CA VAL A 107 -8.28 -2.91 9.36
C VAL A 107 -6.88 -3.47 9.15
N ASN A 108 -6.72 -4.41 8.24
CA ASN A 108 -5.47 -5.14 8.04
C ASN A 108 -4.95 -5.01 6.61
N LEU A 109 -3.65 -5.01 6.47
CA LEU A 109 -2.92 -4.98 5.20
C LEU A 109 -1.92 -6.15 5.19
N ARG A 110 -1.99 -7.01 4.16
CA ARG A 110 -0.96 -8.01 3.89
C ARG A 110 0.07 -7.43 2.92
N ALA A 111 1.33 -7.57 3.26
CA ALA A 111 2.44 -7.14 2.43
C ALA A 111 3.53 -8.22 2.38
N GLN A 112 4.21 -8.32 1.24
CA GLN A 112 5.43 -9.06 1.07
C GLN A 112 6.61 -8.10 1.07
N LEU A 113 7.66 -8.47 1.82
CA LEU A 113 8.92 -7.76 1.82
C LEU A 113 10.00 -8.72 1.30
N GLU A 114 10.84 -8.20 0.41
CA GLU A 114 12.08 -8.87 -0.02
C GLU A 114 13.24 -8.11 0.61
N MET A 115 13.89 -8.75 1.58
CA MET A 115 15.10 -8.25 2.25
C MET A 115 16.30 -8.82 1.51
N GLU A 116 16.93 -8.00 0.67
CA GLU A 116 18.03 -8.39 -0.23
C GLU A 116 19.38 -8.23 0.45
N TYR A 117 20.29 -9.17 0.17
CA TYR A 117 21.65 -9.23 0.71
C TYR A 117 22.64 -9.45 -0.44
N ASP A 118 23.42 -8.43 -0.76
CA ASP A 118 24.38 -8.44 -1.89
C ASP A 118 25.47 -9.52 -1.75
N ASN A 119 25.82 -9.88 -0.51
CA ASN A 119 26.86 -10.88 -0.19
C ASN A 119 26.26 -12.21 0.32
N GLY A 120 24.98 -12.46 0.08
CA GLY A 120 24.25 -13.61 0.60
C GLY A 120 23.69 -13.37 2.00
N VAL A 121 22.67 -14.15 2.36
CA VAL A 121 22.02 -14.04 3.68
C VAL A 121 23.02 -14.47 4.77
N PRO A 122 23.26 -13.64 5.82
CA PRO A 122 24.12 -14.04 6.93
C PRO A 122 23.59 -15.31 7.63
N GLU A 123 24.48 -16.17 8.05
CA GLU A 123 24.12 -17.42 8.75
C GLU A 123 23.25 -17.15 9.98
N GLY A 124 22.11 -17.84 10.08
CA GLY A 124 21.14 -17.69 11.16
C GLY A 124 20.36 -16.36 11.17
N ALA A 125 20.47 -15.55 10.11
CA ALA A 125 19.76 -14.26 10.07
C ALA A 125 18.25 -14.41 10.14
N CYS A 126 17.68 -15.39 9.43
CA CYS A 126 16.25 -15.64 9.42
C CYS A 126 15.70 -15.97 10.81
N GLU A 127 16.40 -16.84 11.57
CA GLU A 127 16.04 -17.23 12.93
C GLU A 127 16.15 -16.05 13.89
N ARG A 128 17.22 -15.27 13.80
CA ARG A 128 17.45 -14.08 14.65
C ARG A 128 16.40 -13.00 14.41
N ILE A 129 16.02 -12.76 13.16
CA ILE A 129 14.93 -11.81 12.81
C ILE A 129 13.61 -12.34 13.37
N ARG A 130 13.33 -13.66 13.24
CA ARG A 130 12.12 -14.27 13.79
C ARG A 130 12.05 -14.11 15.30
N GLU A 131 13.13 -14.39 16.01
CA GLU A 131 13.23 -14.22 17.46
C GLU A 131 13.06 -12.75 17.88
N PHE A 132 13.69 -11.82 17.16
CA PHE A 132 13.57 -10.39 17.42
C PHE A 132 12.11 -9.92 17.36
N PHE A 133 11.32 -10.37 16.40
CA PHE A 133 9.91 -9.98 16.27
C PHE A 133 8.95 -10.69 17.25
N THR A 134 9.45 -11.53 18.18
CA THR A 134 8.63 -12.04 19.30
C THR A 134 8.54 -11.04 20.47
N GLN A 135 9.30 -9.96 20.45
CA GLN A 135 9.32 -8.96 21.52
C GLN A 135 8.00 -8.17 21.55
N GLU A 136 7.57 -7.79 22.75
CA GLU A 136 6.37 -6.97 22.96
C GLU A 136 6.56 -5.51 22.57
N GLU A 137 7.80 -5.03 22.57
CA GLU A 137 8.15 -3.65 22.24
C GLU A 137 9.29 -3.61 21.22
N ILE A 138 9.02 -2.99 20.06
CA ILE A 138 10.00 -2.76 18.98
C ILE A 138 9.83 -1.32 18.52
N PHE A 139 10.75 -0.46 18.92
CA PHE A 139 10.70 0.96 18.60
C PHE A 139 11.46 1.27 17.32
N VAL A 140 10.80 1.96 16.40
CA VAL A 140 11.41 2.51 15.18
C VAL A 140 11.16 4.01 15.09
N GLU A 141 12.07 4.72 14.42
CA GLU A 141 11.87 6.13 14.13
C GLU A 141 10.89 6.32 12.96
N LYS A 142 9.89 7.17 13.16
CA LYS A 142 8.94 7.58 12.13
C LYS A 142 8.96 9.09 11.97
N ARG A 143 9.14 9.55 10.74
CA ARG A 143 9.00 10.97 10.42
C ARG A 143 7.52 11.35 10.36
N THR A 144 7.14 12.36 11.12
CA THR A 144 5.78 12.91 11.13
C THR A 144 5.77 14.33 10.57
N LYS A 145 4.63 14.74 9.98
CA LYS A 145 4.47 16.06 9.35
C LYS A 145 4.65 17.24 10.33
N HIS A 146 4.34 17.05 11.60
CA HIS A 146 4.26 18.15 12.58
C HIS A 146 5.26 18.06 13.74
N LYS A 147 5.78 16.86 14.04
CA LYS A 147 6.63 16.62 15.22
C LYS A 147 8.07 16.20 14.88
N GLY A 148 8.47 16.20 13.61
CA GLY A 148 9.78 15.72 13.20
C GLY A 148 9.90 14.19 13.32
N MET A 149 11.01 13.71 13.94
CA MET A 149 11.20 12.28 14.22
C MET A 149 10.49 11.92 15.53
N THR A 150 9.73 10.84 15.50
CA THR A 150 9.05 10.26 16.69
C THR A 150 9.28 8.77 16.72
N GLU A 151 9.34 8.18 17.91
CA GLU A 151 9.40 6.73 18.07
C GLU A 151 8.01 6.12 17.99
N LEU A 152 7.92 4.99 17.29
CA LEU A 152 6.71 4.19 17.15
C LEU A 152 7.02 2.77 17.59
N ASN A 153 6.26 2.24 18.55
CA ASN A 153 6.28 0.80 18.82
C ASN A 153 5.50 0.07 17.73
N ILE A 154 6.18 -0.74 16.92
CA ILE A 154 5.58 -1.46 15.79
C ILE A 154 5.09 -2.87 16.16
N ALA A 155 5.57 -3.45 17.26
CA ALA A 155 5.22 -4.82 17.66
C ALA A 155 3.69 -5.05 17.72
N PRO A 156 2.87 -4.20 18.39
CA PRO A 156 1.43 -4.42 18.44
C PRO A 156 0.70 -4.18 17.11
N LEU A 157 1.38 -3.60 16.11
CA LEU A 157 0.82 -3.32 14.79
C LEU A 157 1.08 -4.44 13.78
N ILE A 158 1.91 -5.42 14.13
CA ILE A 158 2.17 -6.62 13.31
C ILE A 158 1.23 -7.72 13.81
N ARG A 159 0.33 -8.18 12.93
CA ARG A 159 -0.64 -9.25 13.25
C ARG A 159 -0.05 -10.63 13.03
N SER A 160 0.75 -10.77 11.96
CA SER A 160 1.52 -11.97 11.67
C SER A 160 2.75 -11.61 10.85
N LEU A 161 3.81 -12.40 11.01
CA LEU A 161 5.04 -12.30 10.24
C LEU A 161 5.60 -13.70 10.01
N THR A 162 5.74 -14.09 8.74
CA THR A 162 6.35 -15.35 8.34
C THR A 162 7.59 -15.04 7.52
N LEU A 163 8.71 -15.68 7.85
CA LEU A 163 9.98 -15.49 7.17
C LEU A 163 10.40 -16.77 6.47
N THR A 164 10.86 -16.63 5.24
CA THR A 164 11.41 -17.72 4.41
C THR A 164 12.74 -17.26 3.84
N GLU A 165 13.80 -18.03 4.07
CA GLU A 165 15.11 -17.76 3.51
C GLU A 165 15.21 -18.32 2.08
N GLY A 166 15.76 -17.50 1.19
CA GLY A 166 16.07 -17.82 -0.20
C GLY A 166 17.52 -17.49 -0.55
N GLU A 167 17.90 -17.66 -1.79
CA GLU A 167 19.24 -17.33 -2.26
C GLU A 167 19.43 -15.80 -2.31
N GLY A 168 20.24 -15.26 -1.39
CA GLY A 168 20.52 -13.83 -1.28
C GLY A 168 19.34 -12.98 -0.79
N VAL A 169 18.27 -13.59 -0.29
CA VAL A 169 17.06 -12.86 0.12
C VAL A 169 16.35 -13.55 1.30
N ILE A 170 15.80 -12.75 2.20
CA ILE A 170 14.79 -13.22 3.16
C ILE A 170 13.44 -12.64 2.72
N LEU A 171 12.50 -13.52 2.41
CA LEU A 171 11.12 -13.16 2.09
C LEU A 171 10.30 -13.08 3.38
N ALA A 172 9.67 -11.94 3.63
CA ALA A 172 8.75 -11.75 4.73
C ALA A 172 7.32 -11.57 4.20
N ASP A 173 6.38 -12.39 4.68
CA ASP A 173 4.94 -12.21 4.46
C ASP A 173 4.35 -11.71 5.78
N ALA A 174 3.87 -10.48 5.78
CA ALA A 174 3.39 -9.80 6.97
C ALA A 174 1.94 -9.34 6.81
N VAL A 175 1.15 -9.53 7.87
CA VAL A 175 -0.13 -8.84 8.04
C VAL A 175 0.06 -7.77 9.10
N VAL A 176 -0.25 -6.53 8.75
CA VAL A 176 -0.05 -5.37 9.62
C VAL A 176 -1.33 -4.53 9.74
N ALA A 177 -1.41 -3.69 10.76
CA ALA A 177 -2.49 -2.73 10.91
C ALA A 177 -2.48 -1.74 9.72
N ALA A 178 -3.63 -1.60 9.03
CA ALA A 178 -3.77 -0.75 7.86
C ALA A 178 -3.92 0.74 8.24
N GLN A 179 -4.63 1.02 9.32
CA GLN A 179 -4.93 2.40 9.75
C GLN A 179 -5.21 2.48 11.27
N ASP A 180 -5.14 3.68 11.82
CA ASP A 180 -5.53 4.15 13.15
C ASP A 180 -4.99 3.37 14.38
N PRO A 181 -3.69 3.21 14.57
CA PRO A 181 -2.57 3.64 13.76
C PRO A 181 -2.18 2.59 12.71
N GLY A 182 -1.89 3.02 11.48
CA GLY A 182 -1.38 2.15 10.44
C GLY A 182 0.14 1.96 10.51
N LEU A 183 0.61 0.79 10.12
CA LEU A 183 2.02 0.46 9.97
C LEU A 183 2.40 0.42 8.49
N ASN A 184 3.37 1.26 8.08
CA ASN A 184 4.03 1.05 6.79
C ASN A 184 4.91 -0.21 6.89
N PRO A 185 4.67 -1.25 6.06
CA PRO A 185 5.44 -2.50 6.14
C PRO A 185 6.96 -2.32 6.03
N ALA A 186 7.44 -1.30 5.32
CA ALA A 186 8.88 -1.01 5.23
C ALA A 186 9.55 -0.79 6.60
N LEU A 187 8.79 -0.41 7.64
CA LEU A 187 9.31 -0.25 8.99
C LEU A 187 9.74 -1.59 9.64
N ILE A 188 9.29 -2.73 9.11
CA ILE A 188 9.79 -4.07 9.51
C ILE A 188 11.27 -4.19 9.13
N GLY A 189 11.63 -3.88 7.88
CA GLY A 189 13.04 -3.87 7.45
C GLY A 189 13.87 -2.80 8.16
N ALA A 190 13.29 -1.61 8.41
CA ALA A 190 13.95 -0.55 9.18
C ALA A 190 14.22 -0.97 10.64
N ALA A 191 13.33 -1.76 11.25
CA ALA A 191 13.55 -2.32 12.59
C ALA A 191 14.73 -3.30 12.59
N VAL A 192 14.82 -4.19 11.59
CA VAL A 192 15.97 -5.09 11.44
C VAL A 192 17.25 -4.27 11.30
N ALA A 193 17.31 -3.29 10.42
CA ALA A 193 18.49 -2.45 10.21
C ALA A 193 18.91 -1.66 11.47
N ARG A 194 17.95 -1.22 12.28
CA ARG A 194 18.23 -0.47 13.52
C ARG A 194 18.74 -1.36 14.67
N HIS A 195 18.09 -2.51 14.86
CA HIS A 195 18.30 -3.32 16.07
C HIS A 195 19.21 -4.53 15.84
N LEU A 196 19.38 -4.96 14.60
CA LEU A 196 20.22 -6.09 14.20
C LEU A 196 21.14 -5.67 13.04
N PRO A 197 21.99 -4.63 13.23
CA PRO A 197 22.77 -4.05 12.13
C PRO A 197 23.72 -5.02 11.45
N GLU A 198 24.18 -6.05 12.17
CA GLU A 198 25.10 -7.08 11.64
C GLU A 198 24.44 -8.07 10.66
N ILE A 199 23.11 -8.12 10.64
CA ILE A 199 22.30 -8.90 9.69
C ILE A 199 21.29 -8.03 8.93
N ALA A 200 21.55 -6.72 8.89
CA ALA A 200 20.69 -5.79 8.16
C ALA A 200 20.72 -6.11 6.65
N PRO A 201 19.57 -6.08 5.96
CA PRO A 201 19.54 -6.22 4.51
C PRO A 201 20.13 -4.97 3.85
N ASP A 202 20.76 -5.15 2.69
CA ASP A 202 21.27 -4.04 1.87
C ASP A 202 20.12 -3.25 1.24
N PHE A 203 19.03 -3.96 0.89
CA PHE A 203 17.82 -3.33 0.34
C PHE A 203 16.55 -4.04 0.81
N VAL A 204 15.43 -3.30 0.86
CA VAL A 204 14.10 -3.86 1.20
C VAL A 204 13.09 -3.40 0.17
N ARG A 205 12.52 -4.36 -0.59
CA ARG A 205 11.37 -4.11 -1.47
C ARG A 205 10.08 -4.44 -0.72
N VAL A 206 9.06 -3.64 -0.96
CA VAL A 206 7.73 -3.86 -0.37
C VAL A 206 6.70 -3.93 -1.47
N ARG A 207 5.86 -4.99 -1.41
CA ARG A 207 4.68 -5.15 -2.26
C ARG A 207 3.46 -5.39 -1.38
N GLN A 208 2.50 -4.49 -1.42
CA GLN A 208 1.20 -4.69 -0.77
C GLN A 208 0.40 -5.72 -1.58
N LYS A 209 -0.15 -6.71 -0.91
CA LYS A 209 -0.80 -7.86 -1.56
C LYS A 209 -2.31 -7.80 -1.49
N GLU A 210 -2.86 -7.43 -0.32
CA GLU A 210 -4.30 -7.41 -0.11
C GLU A 210 -4.66 -6.63 1.15
N VAL A 211 -5.87 -6.10 1.20
CA VAL A 211 -6.44 -5.41 2.35
C VAL A 211 -7.65 -6.17 2.89
N TYR A 212 -7.81 -6.18 4.21
CA TYR A 212 -8.81 -6.99 4.89
C TYR A 212 -9.56 -6.19 5.96
N ASP A 213 -10.77 -6.67 6.27
CA ASP A 213 -11.53 -6.22 7.44
C ASP A 213 -11.02 -6.89 8.75
N ALA A 214 -11.75 -6.69 9.85
CA ALA A 214 -11.38 -7.21 11.17
C ALA A 214 -11.44 -8.75 11.23
N GLU A 215 -12.31 -9.37 10.45
CA GLU A 215 -12.49 -10.82 10.35
C GLU A 215 -11.60 -11.47 9.29
N MET A 216 -10.66 -10.72 8.70
CA MET A 216 -9.77 -11.16 7.63
C MET A 216 -10.50 -11.52 6.32
N ASN A 217 -11.68 -11.00 6.09
CA ASN A 217 -12.29 -11.04 4.76
C ASN A 217 -11.69 -9.94 3.89
N VAL A 218 -11.52 -10.22 2.60
CA VAL A 218 -11.04 -9.23 1.64
C VAL A 218 -11.94 -8.00 1.67
N PHE A 219 -11.33 -6.83 1.87
CA PHE A 219 -12.05 -5.57 1.88
C PHE A 219 -12.28 -5.07 0.45
N ARG A 220 -13.57 -4.94 0.09
CA ARG A 220 -14.01 -4.36 -1.19
C ARG A 220 -15.19 -3.42 -0.96
#